data_4bc70aa1e9373d76491d952a6dae612e
#
_entry.id   4bc70aa1e9373d76491d952a6dae612e
#
_cell.length_a   1.000
_cell.length_b   1.000
_cell.length_c   1.000
_cell.angle_alpha   90.00
_cell.angle_beta   90.00
_cell.angle_gamma   90.00
#
_symmetry.space_group_name_H-M   'P 1'
#
loop_
_entity.id
_entity.type
_entity.pdbx_description
1 polymer ?
#
loop_
_entity_poly.entity_id
_entity_poly.type
_entity_poly.pdbx_seq_one_letter_code
_entity_poly.pdbx_strand_id
1 'polypeptide(L)'
;MDILNVDSRDVDRAIVRAPSTRHPRSRLEITGISVSRYGLVVALLLIGVLKFTPEEARGIQPLVSHSPLMSWMYALLSVQGVSNLIGTIEIVIATLIALRPLFPKASFLGSLGAAVTFLLTVSFLFSTPGAVHLKYGFPILGDAGQFLIKDLVLLGASFWTAAEAYGTVQPKKILSGRSLYPSRM
;
A
#
# COMPACT_ATOMS: atom_id res chain seq x y z
N MET A 1 21.90 49.41 -22.57
CA MET A 1 21.98 47.99 -22.17
C MET A 1 21.20 47.87 -20.86
N ASP A 2 19.83 47.85 -21.01
CA ASP A 2 18.92 47.81 -19.85
C ASP A 2 18.88 46.37 -19.30
N ILE A 3 19.53 46.19 -18.17
CA ILE A 3 19.40 44.94 -17.39
C ILE A 3 18.01 44.98 -16.81
N LEU A 4 17.16 44.05 -17.25
CA LEU A 4 15.79 43.83 -16.80
C LEU A 4 15.76 43.80 -15.25
N ASN A 5 15.36 44.92 -14.66
CA ASN A 5 15.06 45.03 -13.26
C ASN A 5 13.69 44.35 -13.02
N VAL A 6 13.71 43.01 -12.93
CA VAL A 6 12.51 42.23 -12.57
C VAL A 6 12.23 42.51 -11.11
N ASP A 7 11.17 43.26 -10.83
CA ASP A 7 10.74 43.47 -9.42
C ASP A 7 10.43 42.13 -8.77
N SER A 8 11.11 41.85 -7.65
CA SER A 8 10.89 40.64 -6.84
C SER A 8 9.41 40.41 -6.47
N ARG A 9 8.64 41.52 -6.39
CA ARG A 9 7.20 41.49 -6.14
C ARG A 9 6.40 40.90 -7.31
N ASP A 10 6.86 41.05 -8.54
CA ASP A 10 6.19 40.49 -9.72
C ASP A 10 6.51 39.00 -9.85
N VAL A 11 7.70 38.56 -9.45
CA VAL A 11 8.06 37.15 -9.36
C VAL A 11 7.21 36.44 -8.29
N ASP A 12 7.08 37.04 -7.11
CA ASP A 12 6.25 36.51 -6.03
C ASP A 12 4.77 36.44 -6.43
N ARG A 13 4.28 37.46 -7.13
CA ARG A 13 2.89 37.45 -7.68
C ARG A 13 2.68 36.39 -8.75
N ALA A 14 3.67 36.11 -9.58
CA ALA A 14 3.61 35.07 -10.61
C ALA A 14 3.62 33.67 -9.98
N ILE A 15 4.45 33.46 -8.93
CA ILE A 15 4.50 32.20 -8.19
C ILE A 15 3.17 31.92 -7.45
N VAL A 16 2.58 32.96 -6.82
CA VAL A 16 1.29 32.85 -6.12
C VAL A 16 0.11 32.65 -7.08
N ARG A 17 0.21 33.14 -8.32
CA ARG A 17 -0.81 33.01 -9.37
C ARG A 17 -0.67 31.76 -10.22
N ALA A 18 0.41 30.97 -10.10
CA ALA A 18 0.51 29.72 -10.82
C ALA A 18 -0.69 28.84 -10.43
N PRO A 19 -1.66 28.62 -11.32
CA PRO A 19 -2.79 27.76 -11.01
C PRO A 19 -2.19 26.40 -10.71
N SER A 20 -2.53 25.83 -9.55
CA SER A 20 -2.26 24.43 -9.30
C SER A 20 -3.05 23.64 -10.34
N THR A 21 -2.44 23.35 -11.48
CA THR A 21 -3.00 22.53 -12.55
C THR A 21 -3.14 21.11 -12.05
N ARG A 22 -4.09 20.86 -11.16
CA ARG A 22 -4.61 19.52 -10.99
C ARG A 22 -5.40 19.20 -12.25
N HIS A 23 -4.74 18.62 -13.23
CA HIS A 23 -5.45 18.03 -14.35
C HIS A 23 -6.56 17.11 -13.81
N PRO A 24 -7.79 17.22 -14.34
CA PRO A 24 -8.85 16.28 -14.00
C PRO A 24 -8.32 14.87 -14.30
N ARG A 25 -8.45 13.96 -13.33
CA ARG A 25 -8.02 12.57 -13.47
C ARG A 25 -8.64 11.98 -14.74
N SER A 26 -7.82 11.39 -15.58
CA SER A 26 -8.31 10.72 -16.78
C SER A 26 -9.18 9.52 -16.40
N ARG A 27 -10.09 9.11 -17.29
CA ARG A 27 -10.90 7.90 -17.08
C ARG A 27 -10.02 6.67 -16.85
N LEU A 28 -8.90 6.58 -17.58
CA LEU A 28 -7.92 5.50 -17.42
C LEU A 28 -7.30 5.48 -16.02
N GLU A 29 -6.95 6.65 -15.48
CA GLU A 29 -6.41 6.77 -14.12
C GLU A 29 -7.42 6.32 -13.07
N ILE A 30 -8.69 6.74 -13.20
CA ILE A 30 -9.77 6.33 -12.28
C ILE A 30 -9.99 4.82 -12.35
N THR A 31 -10.00 4.25 -13.54
CA THR A 31 -10.14 2.80 -13.75
C THR A 31 -8.95 2.06 -13.13
N GLY A 32 -7.72 2.51 -13.38
CA GLY A 32 -6.52 1.90 -12.82
C GLY A 32 -6.52 1.89 -11.28
N ILE A 33 -6.91 3.01 -10.67
CA ILE A 33 -7.06 3.11 -9.20
C ILE A 33 -8.10 2.11 -8.68
N SER A 34 -9.24 2.01 -9.36
CA SER A 34 -10.33 1.12 -8.94
C SER A 34 -9.93 -0.34 -9.08
N VAL A 35 -9.32 -0.72 -10.21
CA VAL A 35 -8.83 -2.09 -10.45
C VAL A 35 -7.75 -2.47 -9.41
N SER A 36 -6.80 -1.59 -9.15
CA SER A 36 -5.75 -1.86 -8.15
C SER A 36 -6.34 -2.05 -6.75
N ARG A 37 -7.29 -1.21 -6.35
CA ARG A 37 -7.94 -1.30 -5.04
C ARG A 37 -8.77 -2.56 -4.87
N TYR A 38 -9.72 -2.78 -5.78
CA TYR A 38 -10.63 -3.90 -5.64
C TYR A 38 -9.97 -5.23 -6.00
N GLY A 39 -8.95 -5.22 -6.88
CA GLY A 39 -8.09 -6.37 -7.10
C GLY A 39 -7.32 -6.77 -5.83
N LEU A 40 -6.78 -5.79 -5.10
CA LEU A 40 -6.14 -6.02 -3.81
C LEU A 40 -7.12 -6.57 -2.77
N VAL A 41 -8.34 -6.02 -2.70
CA VAL A 41 -9.40 -6.51 -1.79
C VAL A 41 -9.74 -7.96 -2.10
N VAL A 42 -9.99 -8.29 -3.38
CA VAL A 42 -10.33 -9.65 -3.79
C VAL A 42 -9.19 -10.62 -3.49
N ALA A 43 -7.95 -10.24 -3.78
CA ALA A 43 -6.78 -11.06 -3.48
C ALA A 43 -6.67 -11.37 -1.98
N LEU A 44 -6.76 -10.35 -1.12
CA LEU A 44 -6.69 -10.51 0.34
C LEU A 44 -7.87 -11.34 0.88
N LEU A 45 -9.09 -11.14 0.36
CA LEU A 45 -10.26 -11.92 0.78
C LEU A 45 -10.11 -13.40 0.41
N LEU A 46 -9.75 -13.70 -0.84
CA LEU A 46 -9.59 -15.07 -1.29
C LEU A 46 -8.48 -15.79 -0.55
N ILE A 47 -7.31 -15.15 -0.44
CA ILE A 47 -6.16 -15.74 0.28
C ILE A 47 -6.50 -15.89 1.76
N GLY A 48 -7.13 -14.87 2.37
CA GLY A 48 -7.52 -14.89 3.77
C GLY A 48 -8.53 -16.00 4.10
N VAL A 49 -9.53 -16.23 3.23
CA VAL A 49 -10.50 -17.32 3.42
C VAL A 49 -9.83 -18.69 3.29
N LEU A 50 -8.91 -18.87 2.33
CA LEU A 50 -8.17 -20.13 2.16
C LEU A 50 -7.33 -20.48 3.39
N LYS A 51 -6.87 -19.51 4.18
CA LYS A 51 -6.10 -19.74 5.43
C LYS A 51 -6.84 -20.56 6.48
N PHE A 52 -8.16 -20.67 6.37
CA PHE A 52 -8.96 -21.51 7.28
C PHE A 52 -8.96 -22.99 6.88
N THR A 53 -8.36 -23.34 5.74
CA THR A 53 -8.23 -24.73 5.30
C THR A 53 -6.94 -25.36 5.85
N PRO A 54 -6.98 -26.68 6.18
CA PRO A 54 -5.76 -27.38 6.66
C PRO A 54 -4.66 -27.46 5.60
N GLU A 55 -5.03 -27.46 4.31
CA GLU A 55 -4.10 -27.50 3.18
C GLU A 55 -3.26 -26.24 3.15
N GLU A 56 -3.90 -25.08 3.24
CA GLU A 56 -3.22 -23.78 3.23
C GLU A 56 -2.39 -23.59 4.50
N ALA A 57 -2.89 -24.01 5.67
CA ALA A 57 -2.15 -23.95 6.93
C ALA A 57 -0.82 -24.74 6.84
N ARG A 58 -0.84 -25.92 6.21
CA ARG A 58 0.36 -26.72 5.94
C ARG A 58 1.26 -26.08 4.87
N GLY A 59 0.65 -25.44 3.87
CA GLY A 59 1.37 -24.75 2.79
C GLY A 59 2.18 -23.56 3.29
N ILE A 60 1.65 -22.76 4.21
CA ILE A 60 2.36 -21.61 4.77
C ILE A 60 3.33 -21.97 5.91
N GLN A 61 3.22 -23.15 6.48
CA GLN A 61 4.05 -23.56 7.61
C GLN A 61 5.56 -23.41 7.33
N PRO A 62 6.11 -23.87 6.20
CA PRO A 62 7.53 -23.69 5.90
C PRO A 62 7.95 -22.23 5.82
N LEU A 63 7.08 -21.35 5.30
CA LEU A 63 7.35 -19.92 5.14
C LEU A 63 7.45 -19.23 6.51
N VAL A 64 6.45 -19.46 7.35
CA VAL A 64 6.36 -18.86 8.68
C VAL A 64 7.41 -19.43 9.63
N SER A 65 7.68 -20.75 9.60
CA SER A 65 8.66 -21.39 10.50
C SER A 65 10.09 -20.94 10.25
N HIS A 66 10.45 -20.61 9.01
CA HIS A 66 11.78 -20.09 8.66
C HIS A 66 11.89 -18.57 8.77
N SER A 67 10.79 -17.87 9.05
CA SER A 67 10.80 -16.43 9.20
C SER A 67 11.28 -16.01 10.58
N PRO A 68 12.35 -15.22 10.70
CA PRO A 68 12.78 -14.67 11.98
C PRO A 68 11.76 -13.73 12.62
N LEU A 69 10.86 -13.17 11.80
CA LEU A 69 9.83 -12.22 12.23
C LEU A 69 8.55 -12.91 12.72
N MET A 70 8.28 -14.15 12.29
CA MET A 70 6.98 -14.79 12.53
C MET A 70 7.07 -16.20 13.16
N SER A 71 8.22 -16.87 13.16
CA SER A 71 8.37 -18.24 13.65
C SER A 71 7.96 -18.42 15.11
N TRP A 72 8.11 -17.38 15.93
CA TRP A 72 7.71 -17.36 17.33
C TRP A 72 6.20 -17.63 17.54
N MET A 73 5.37 -17.38 16.52
CA MET A 73 3.92 -17.61 16.61
C MET A 73 3.60 -19.09 16.85
N TYR A 74 4.43 -20.01 16.36
CA TYR A 74 4.26 -21.45 16.59
C TYR A 74 4.61 -21.90 18.02
N ALA A 75 5.26 -21.05 18.81
CA ALA A 75 5.43 -21.30 20.24
C ALA A 75 4.13 -21.04 21.04
N LEU A 76 3.19 -20.25 20.47
CA LEU A 76 1.95 -19.83 21.11
C LEU A 76 0.72 -20.51 20.53
N LEU A 77 0.73 -20.81 19.23
CA LEU A 77 -0.42 -21.29 18.48
C LEU A 77 -0.06 -22.53 17.65
N SER A 78 -1.04 -23.38 17.42
CA SER A 78 -0.92 -24.50 16.49
C SER A 78 -0.74 -23.99 15.04
N VAL A 79 -0.31 -24.87 14.14
CA VAL A 79 -0.17 -24.55 12.69
C VAL A 79 -1.46 -23.98 12.13
N GLN A 80 -2.60 -24.61 12.41
CA GLN A 80 -3.91 -24.10 12.00
C GLN A 80 -4.27 -22.78 12.71
N GLY A 81 -3.90 -22.63 13.97
CA GLY A 81 -4.15 -21.40 14.74
C GLY A 81 -3.42 -20.20 14.16
N VAL A 82 -2.15 -20.35 13.76
CA VAL A 82 -1.38 -19.30 13.07
C VAL A 82 -2.01 -18.95 11.74
N SER A 83 -2.39 -19.95 10.94
CA SER A 83 -3.04 -19.74 9.64
C SER A 83 -4.36 -18.99 9.79
N ASN A 84 -5.21 -19.40 10.71
CA ASN A 84 -6.50 -18.74 10.98
C ASN A 84 -6.31 -17.28 11.44
N LEU A 85 -5.30 -17.01 12.27
CA LEU A 85 -4.99 -15.64 12.70
C LEU A 85 -4.58 -14.76 11.53
N ILE A 86 -3.67 -15.24 10.68
CA ILE A 86 -3.24 -14.51 9.48
C ILE A 86 -4.43 -14.26 8.56
N GLY A 87 -5.24 -15.30 8.26
CA GLY A 87 -6.42 -15.16 7.43
C GLY A 87 -7.45 -14.17 7.98
N THR A 88 -7.65 -14.16 9.29
CA THR A 88 -8.54 -13.17 9.95
C THR A 88 -8.02 -11.75 9.75
N ILE A 89 -6.71 -11.53 9.92
CA ILE A 89 -6.08 -10.23 9.70
C ILE A 89 -6.24 -9.78 8.23
N GLU A 90 -6.02 -10.68 7.27
CA GLU A 90 -6.16 -10.40 5.83
C GLU A 90 -7.60 -10.01 5.47
N ILE A 91 -8.60 -10.70 6.00
CA ILE A 91 -10.03 -10.39 5.78
C ILE A 91 -10.39 -9.04 6.39
N VAL A 92 -9.92 -8.73 7.59
CA VAL A 92 -10.14 -7.43 8.24
C VAL A 92 -9.51 -6.31 7.40
N ILE A 93 -8.27 -6.48 6.96
CA ILE A 93 -7.56 -5.53 6.11
C ILE A 93 -8.33 -5.30 4.80
N ALA A 94 -8.74 -6.37 4.12
CA ALA A 94 -9.52 -6.29 2.89
C ALA A 94 -10.83 -5.51 3.09
N THR A 95 -11.53 -5.78 4.17
CA THR A 95 -12.78 -5.07 4.53
C THR A 95 -12.52 -3.58 4.75
N LEU A 96 -11.47 -3.22 5.50
CA LEU A 96 -11.08 -1.83 5.71
C LEU A 96 -10.77 -1.10 4.40
N ILE A 97 -10.05 -1.74 3.47
CA ILE A 97 -9.74 -1.18 2.15
C ILE A 97 -11.01 -0.97 1.33
N ALA A 98 -11.94 -1.95 1.35
CA ALA A 98 -13.19 -1.89 0.62
C ALA A 98 -14.12 -0.76 1.10
N LEU A 99 -14.05 -0.40 2.38
CA LEU A 99 -14.85 0.66 2.99
C LEU A 99 -14.43 2.09 2.57
N ARG A 100 -13.49 2.24 1.65
CA ARG A 100 -12.99 3.54 1.21
C ARG A 100 -14.07 4.56 0.83
N PRO A 101 -15.18 4.20 0.14
CA PRO A 101 -16.21 5.17 -0.21
C PRO A 101 -16.89 5.81 0.99
N LEU A 102 -17.04 5.08 2.10
CA LEU A 102 -17.70 5.52 3.32
C LEU A 102 -16.69 6.07 4.34
N PHE A 103 -15.55 5.39 4.51
CA PHE A 103 -14.58 5.68 5.56
C PHE A 103 -13.14 5.74 5.01
N PRO A 104 -12.71 6.87 4.40
CA PRO A 104 -11.37 6.99 3.82
C PRO A 104 -10.23 6.74 4.83
N LYS A 105 -10.41 7.11 6.10
CA LYS A 105 -9.43 6.87 7.16
C LYS A 105 -9.24 5.38 7.44
N ALA A 106 -10.34 4.61 7.48
CA ALA A 106 -10.29 3.16 7.66
C ALA A 106 -9.58 2.50 6.48
N SER A 107 -9.87 2.94 5.25
CA SER A 107 -9.18 2.44 4.05
C SER A 107 -7.70 2.76 4.04
N PHE A 108 -7.28 3.92 4.53
CA PHE A 108 -5.87 4.26 4.69
C PHE A 108 -5.18 3.28 5.64
N LEU A 109 -5.76 3.03 6.83
CA LEU A 109 -5.22 2.06 7.79
C LEU A 109 -5.19 0.64 7.24
N GLY A 110 -6.25 0.21 6.54
CA GLY A 110 -6.29 -1.08 5.87
C GLY A 110 -5.19 -1.21 4.81
N SER A 111 -4.95 -0.17 4.01
CA SER A 111 -3.88 -0.19 3.00
C SER A 111 -2.48 -0.24 3.63
N LEU A 112 -2.26 0.43 4.76
CA LEU A 112 -1.01 0.29 5.52
C LEU A 112 -0.85 -1.11 6.11
N GLY A 113 -1.93 -1.69 6.66
CA GLY A 113 -1.94 -3.07 7.12
C GLY A 113 -1.58 -4.05 6.00
N ALA A 114 -2.16 -3.87 4.80
CA ALA A 114 -1.80 -4.66 3.63
C ALA A 114 -0.33 -4.52 3.25
N ALA A 115 0.22 -3.30 3.28
CA ALA A 115 1.64 -3.07 3.01
C ALA A 115 2.53 -3.81 4.01
N VAL A 116 2.19 -3.79 5.30
CA VAL A 116 2.92 -4.56 6.33
C VAL A 116 2.81 -6.07 6.07
N THR A 117 1.62 -6.58 5.77
CA THR A 117 1.40 -7.99 5.44
C THR A 117 2.28 -8.42 4.25
N PHE A 118 2.26 -7.67 3.15
CA PHE A 118 3.06 -8.02 1.97
C PHE A 118 4.57 -7.79 2.18
N LEU A 119 4.99 -6.86 3.03
CA LEU A 119 6.40 -6.77 3.43
C LEU A 119 6.85 -8.02 4.18
N LEU A 120 6.00 -8.54 5.07
CA LEU A 120 6.29 -9.78 5.80
C LEU A 120 6.36 -10.98 4.83
N THR A 121 5.41 -11.11 3.88
CA THR A 121 5.43 -12.22 2.92
C THR A 121 6.58 -12.11 1.93
N VAL A 122 6.92 -10.92 1.44
CA VAL A 122 8.11 -10.70 0.61
C VAL A 122 9.39 -11.06 1.36
N SER A 123 9.46 -10.84 2.68
CA SER A 123 10.63 -11.23 3.49
C SER A 123 10.89 -12.73 3.48
N PHE A 124 9.87 -13.57 3.24
CA PHE A 124 10.02 -15.01 3.12
C PHE A 124 10.90 -15.44 1.94
N LEU A 125 11.03 -14.61 0.90
CA LEU A 125 11.97 -14.87 -0.20
C LEU A 125 13.42 -15.02 0.29
N PHE A 126 13.77 -14.34 1.37
CA PHE A 126 15.12 -14.33 1.93
C PHE A 126 15.32 -15.33 3.05
N SER A 127 14.24 -15.75 3.71
CA SER A 127 14.30 -16.64 4.88
C SER A 127 13.93 -18.09 4.59
N THR A 128 13.14 -18.33 3.52
CA THR A 128 12.68 -19.70 3.22
C THR A 128 13.67 -20.45 2.34
N PRO A 129 14.20 -21.60 2.80
CA PRO A 129 15.09 -22.42 1.99
C PRO A 129 14.46 -22.84 0.67
N GLY A 130 15.20 -22.67 -0.44
CA GLY A 130 14.72 -23.03 -1.77
C GLY A 130 13.74 -22.02 -2.41
N ALA A 131 13.38 -20.92 -1.73
CA ALA A 131 12.62 -19.84 -2.36
C ALA A 131 13.44 -19.17 -3.46
N VAL A 132 14.73 -18.93 -3.19
CA VAL A 132 15.72 -18.46 -4.17
C VAL A 132 16.93 -19.38 -4.11
N HIS A 133 17.39 -19.87 -5.24
CA HIS A 133 18.61 -20.66 -5.35
C HIS A 133 19.44 -20.25 -6.57
N LEU A 134 20.74 -20.42 -6.47
CA LEU A 134 21.65 -20.13 -7.58
C LEU A 134 21.75 -21.36 -8.49
N LYS A 135 21.42 -21.16 -9.77
CA LYS A 135 21.64 -22.17 -10.82
C LYS A 135 22.30 -21.50 -12.00
N TYR A 136 23.38 -22.10 -12.48
CA TYR A 136 24.21 -21.53 -13.57
C TYR A 136 24.72 -20.08 -13.30
N GLY A 137 24.94 -19.72 -12.01
CA GLY A 137 25.39 -18.38 -11.63
C GLY A 137 24.27 -17.32 -11.56
N PHE A 138 23.03 -17.68 -11.84
CA PHE A 138 21.86 -16.79 -11.75
C PHE A 138 20.93 -17.17 -10.62
N PRO A 139 20.31 -16.18 -9.93
CA PRO A 139 19.23 -16.45 -8.97
C PRO A 139 17.99 -16.94 -9.70
N ILE A 140 17.55 -18.14 -9.36
CA ILE A 140 16.32 -18.76 -9.88
C ILE A 140 15.33 -18.88 -8.74
N LEU A 141 14.07 -18.55 -9.01
CA LEU A 141 12.98 -18.70 -8.05
C LEU A 141 12.50 -20.16 -8.06
N GLY A 142 12.51 -20.80 -6.90
CA GLY A 142 11.80 -22.04 -6.66
C GLY A 142 10.28 -21.82 -6.59
N ASP A 143 9.50 -22.87 -6.39
CA ASP A 143 8.04 -22.80 -6.37
C ASP A 143 7.53 -21.78 -5.34
N ALA A 144 8.08 -21.79 -4.12
CA ALA A 144 7.76 -20.80 -3.10
C ALA A 144 8.15 -19.37 -3.54
N GLY A 145 9.32 -19.21 -4.16
CA GLY A 145 9.77 -17.91 -4.65
C GLY A 145 8.90 -17.37 -5.77
N GLN A 146 8.46 -18.21 -6.72
CA GLN A 146 7.54 -17.83 -7.79
C GLN A 146 6.17 -17.43 -7.22
N PHE A 147 5.72 -18.08 -6.16
CA PHE A 147 4.51 -17.69 -5.47
C PHE A 147 4.64 -16.34 -4.75
N LEU A 148 5.75 -16.10 -4.07
CA LEU A 148 5.98 -14.91 -3.26
C LEU A 148 6.30 -13.65 -4.09
N ILE A 149 6.88 -13.79 -5.29
CA ILE A 149 7.30 -12.61 -6.08
C ILE A 149 6.12 -11.73 -6.50
N LYS A 150 4.92 -12.28 -6.66
CA LYS A 150 3.70 -11.52 -6.95
C LYS A 150 3.33 -10.57 -5.82
N ASP A 151 3.72 -10.88 -4.57
CA ASP A 151 3.40 -10.06 -3.41
C ASP A 151 4.12 -8.71 -3.45
N LEU A 152 5.19 -8.60 -4.23
CA LEU A 152 5.84 -7.32 -4.52
C LEU A 152 4.92 -6.36 -5.30
N VAL A 153 4.12 -6.89 -6.22
CA VAL A 153 3.11 -6.10 -6.97
C VAL A 153 1.96 -5.70 -6.03
N LEU A 154 1.51 -6.61 -5.18
CA LEU A 154 0.47 -6.35 -4.19
C LEU A 154 0.93 -5.33 -3.14
N LEU A 155 2.21 -5.37 -2.75
CA LEU A 155 2.85 -4.35 -1.92
C LEU A 155 2.78 -2.97 -2.59
N GLY A 156 3.14 -2.86 -3.87
CA GLY A 156 3.02 -1.62 -4.64
C GLY A 156 1.58 -1.10 -4.70
N ALA A 157 0.61 -1.98 -4.94
CA ALA A 157 -0.81 -1.65 -4.92
C ALA A 157 -1.26 -1.16 -3.52
N SER A 158 -0.73 -1.73 -2.44
CA SER A 158 -1.01 -1.33 -1.07
C SER A 158 -0.53 0.10 -0.78
N PHE A 159 0.69 0.45 -1.18
CA PHE A 159 1.20 1.81 -1.05
C PHE A 159 0.40 2.81 -1.89
N TRP A 160 0.06 2.42 -3.12
CA TRP A 160 -0.75 3.26 -4.00
C TRP A 160 -2.13 3.57 -3.41
N THR A 161 -2.83 2.55 -2.91
CA THR A 161 -4.16 2.71 -2.29
C THR A 161 -4.09 3.47 -0.97
N ALA A 162 -2.99 3.34 -0.21
CA ALA A 162 -2.73 4.15 0.98
C ALA A 162 -2.56 5.63 0.62
N ALA A 163 -1.72 5.94 -0.35
CA ALA A 163 -1.47 7.32 -0.80
C ALA A 163 -2.75 7.99 -1.32
N GLU A 164 -3.57 7.26 -2.09
CA GLU A 164 -4.85 7.75 -2.60
C GLU A 164 -5.85 8.02 -1.47
N ALA A 165 -5.97 7.13 -0.50
CA ALA A 165 -6.82 7.31 0.66
C ALA A 165 -6.35 8.49 1.53
N TYR A 166 -5.03 8.63 1.76
CA TYR A 166 -4.44 9.73 2.51
C TYR A 166 -4.74 11.09 1.88
N GLY A 167 -4.65 11.21 0.55
CA GLY A 167 -4.97 12.45 -0.16
C GLY A 167 -6.42 12.94 0.02
N THR A 168 -7.34 12.07 0.41
CA THR A 168 -8.73 12.42 0.73
C THR A 168 -8.95 12.77 2.21
N VAL A 169 -8.04 12.34 3.09
CA VAL A 169 -8.12 12.57 4.54
C VAL A 169 -7.59 13.95 4.92
N GLN A 170 -6.63 14.51 4.15
CA GLN A 170 -6.10 15.83 4.45
C GLN A 170 -7.17 16.90 4.19
N PRO A 171 -7.47 17.79 5.17
CA PRO A 171 -8.31 18.95 4.90
C PRO A 171 -7.65 19.79 3.82
N LYS A 172 -8.41 20.19 2.80
CA LYS A 172 -7.96 21.22 1.85
C LYS A 172 -7.51 22.43 2.68
N LYS A 173 -6.22 22.72 2.71
CA LYS A 173 -5.73 23.99 3.21
C LYS A 173 -6.36 25.06 2.33
N ILE A 174 -7.51 25.59 2.74
CA ILE A 174 -8.05 26.82 2.19
C ILE A 174 -7.04 27.86 2.65
N LEU A 175 -6.19 28.31 1.74
CA LEU A 175 -5.45 29.54 1.89
C LEU A 175 -6.52 30.63 1.99
N SER A 176 -7.01 30.85 3.19
CA SER A 176 -7.79 32.03 3.54
C SER A 176 -6.87 33.21 3.25
N GLY A 177 -7.06 33.81 2.08
CA GLY A 177 -6.48 35.09 1.74
C GLY A 177 -6.99 36.10 2.76
N ARG A 178 -6.27 36.23 3.87
CA ARG A 178 -6.39 37.40 4.73
C ARG A 178 -5.95 38.58 3.88
N SER A 179 -6.93 39.33 3.38
CA SER A 179 -6.75 40.65 2.82
C SER A 179 -6.04 41.50 3.90
N LEU A 180 -4.74 41.66 3.74
CA LEU A 180 -3.95 42.65 4.50
C LEU A 180 -4.00 43.98 3.73
N TYR A 181 -5.20 44.48 3.46
CA TYR A 181 -5.35 45.90 3.13
C TYR A 181 -5.94 46.64 4.33
N PRO A 182 -5.15 47.44 5.06
CA PRO A 182 -5.71 48.48 5.93
C PRO A 182 -6.36 49.51 5.02
N SER A 183 -7.67 49.71 5.20
CA SER A 183 -8.39 50.86 4.67
C SER A 183 -7.69 52.13 5.12
N ARG A 184 -7.05 52.88 4.22
CA ARG A 184 -6.64 54.23 4.47
C ARG A 184 -7.90 55.12 4.45
N MET A 185 -8.25 55.68 5.59
CA MET A 185 -9.02 56.93 5.69
C MET A 185 -8.10 58.10 5.37
#